data_7a1aaa4d2e458645526f966b1000fa9f
#
_entry.id   7a1aaa4d2e458645526f966b1000fa9f
#
_cell.length_a   1.000
_cell.length_b   1.000
_cell.length_c   1.000
_cell.angle_alpha   90.00
_cell.angle_beta   90.00
_cell.angle_gamma   90.00
#
_symmetry.space_group_name_H-M   'P 1'
#
loop_
_entity.id
_entity.type
_entity.pdbx_description
1 polymer ?
#
loop_
_entity_poly.entity_id
_entity_poly.type
_entity_poly.pdbx_seq_one_letter_code
_entity_poly.pdbx_strand_id
1 'polypeptide(L)'
;MDSLSKLIDHMIWANGAWRRFVEQAAPNDAFLAKIVSHLYLAEQVWLQRIAGEPVDAEVFRTRGADELDRMMSAHPVRFHELIASDISRVVAYQRFNGDAYEATVEEILLHLITHASHHRGQMAPYAVKLGLQALNTDYINYSLRGRA
;
A
#
# COMPACT_ATOMS: atom_id res chain seq x y z
N MET A 1 2.23 -14.08 -16.27
CA MET A 1 2.17 -12.88 -15.38
C MET A 1 3.59 -12.39 -15.17
N ASP A 2 3.86 -11.15 -15.51
CA ASP A 2 5.17 -10.53 -15.32
C ASP A 2 5.49 -10.23 -13.86
N SER A 3 6.73 -9.83 -13.58
CA SER A 3 7.20 -9.60 -12.21
C SER A 3 6.50 -8.43 -11.53
N LEU A 4 6.19 -7.36 -12.26
CA LEU A 4 5.50 -6.20 -11.70
C LEU A 4 4.09 -6.57 -11.23
N SER A 5 3.34 -7.29 -12.04
CA SER A 5 1.99 -7.78 -11.67
C SER A 5 2.02 -8.66 -10.42
N LYS A 6 3.00 -9.57 -10.34
CA LYS A 6 3.18 -10.41 -9.14
C LYS A 6 3.48 -9.60 -7.88
N LEU A 7 4.32 -8.58 -8.00
CA LEU A 7 4.68 -7.73 -6.85
C LEU A 7 3.52 -6.82 -6.41
N ILE A 8 2.73 -6.32 -7.35
CA ILE A 8 1.51 -5.56 -7.03
C ILE A 8 0.50 -6.46 -6.31
N ASP A 9 0.25 -7.67 -6.80
CA ASP A 9 -0.65 -8.62 -6.14
C ASP A 9 -0.15 -9.00 -4.73
N HIS A 10 1.17 -9.18 -4.58
CA HIS A 10 1.76 -9.38 -3.26
C HIS A 10 1.54 -8.18 -2.34
N MET A 11 1.75 -6.95 -2.81
CA MET A 11 1.52 -5.74 -2.02
C MET A 11 0.05 -5.65 -1.56
N ILE A 12 -0.89 -5.87 -2.46
CA ILE A 12 -2.33 -5.87 -2.15
C ILE A 12 -2.65 -6.89 -1.06
N TRP A 13 -2.18 -8.11 -1.22
CA TRP A 13 -2.37 -9.18 -0.24
C TRP A 13 -1.74 -8.85 1.12
N ALA A 14 -0.47 -8.40 1.12
CA ALA A 14 0.27 -8.13 2.35
C ALA A 14 -0.31 -6.95 3.14
N ASN A 15 -0.71 -5.86 2.45
CA ASN A 15 -1.37 -4.72 3.09
C ASN A 15 -2.71 -5.14 3.71
N GLY A 16 -3.49 -5.94 3.00
CA GLY A 16 -4.75 -6.46 3.51
C GLY A 16 -4.57 -7.40 4.71
N ALA A 17 -3.55 -8.26 4.68
CA ALA A 17 -3.22 -9.15 5.80
C ALA A 17 -2.84 -8.35 7.06
N TRP A 18 -2.02 -7.31 6.93
CA TRP A 18 -1.66 -6.44 8.05
C TRP A 18 -2.85 -5.65 8.58
N ARG A 19 -3.73 -5.16 7.71
CA ARG A 19 -4.96 -4.51 8.15
C ARG A 19 -5.80 -5.44 9.03
N ARG A 20 -6.09 -6.64 8.55
CA ARG A 20 -6.87 -7.63 9.30
C ARG A 20 -6.21 -8.01 10.63
N PHE A 21 -4.89 -8.20 10.61
CA PHE A 21 -4.13 -8.49 11.82
C PHE A 21 -4.28 -7.40 12.87
N VAL A 22 -4.13 -6.13 12.50
CA VAL A 22 -4.26 -5.00 13.43
C VAL A 22 -5.69 -4.89 13.98
N GLU A 23 -6.70 -5.06 13.15
CA GLU A 23 -8.10 -5.03 13.56
C GLU A 23 -8.43 -6.14 14.59
N GLN A 24 -7.82 -7.31 14.46
CA GLN A 24 -8.07 -8.45 15.34
C GLN A 24 -7.20 -8.42 16.60
N ALA A 25 -5.92 -8.12 16.48
CA ALA A 25 -4.95 -8.27 17.56
C ALA A 25 -4.67 -6.99 18.35
N ALA A 26 -4.79 -5.82 17.73
CA ALA A 26 -4.46 -4.53 18.33
C ALA A 26 -5.35 -3.40 17.79
N PRO A 27 -6.69 -3.49 17.90
CA PRO A 27 -7.62 -2.54 17.25
C PRO A 27 -7.53 -1.11 17.80
N ASN A 28 -6.97 -0.94 19.01
CA ASN A 28 -6.85 0.36 19.68
C ASN A 28 -5.43 0.89 19.71
N ASP A 29 -4.47 0.22 19.07
CA ASP A 29 -3.09 0.71 19.01
C ASP A 29 -2.97 1.85 17.99
N ALA A 30 -2.61 3.03 18.47
CA ALA A 30 -2.55 4.24 17.65
C ALA A 30 -1.45 4.19 16.58
N PHE A 31 -0.31 3.58 16.87
CA PHE A 31 0.79 3.48 15.90
C PHE A 31 0.44 2.52 14.75
N LEU A 32 -0.04 1.32 15.07
CA LEU A 32 -0.42 0.34 14.06
C LEU A 32 -1.59 0.85 13.19
N ALA A 33 -2.59 1.47 13.80
CA ALA A 33 -3.71 2.06 13.07
C ALA A 33 -3.24 3.16 12.10
N LYS A 34 -2.30 4.01 12.55
CA LYS A 34 -1.70 5.06 11.72
C LYS A 34 -0.94 4.49 10.52
N ILE A 35 -0.10 3.47 10.74
CA ILE A 35 0.69 2.89 9.66
C ILE A 35 -0.21 2.15 8.66
N VAL A 36 -1.19 1.39 9.11
CA VAL A 36 -2.18 0.75 8.22
C VAL A 36 -2.90 1.80 7.37
N SER A 37 -3.39 2.88 7.98
CA SER A 37 -4.01 3.98 7.23
C SER A 37 -3.07 4.58 6.20
N HIS A 38 -1.80 4.80 6.58
CA HIS A 38 -0.79 5.36 5.70
C HIS A 38 -0.50 4.48 4.48
N LEU A 39 -0.50 3.16 4.64
CA LEU A 39 -0.35 2.24 3.49
C LEU A 39 -1.40 2.53 2.40
N TYR A 40 -2.66 2.62 2.77
CA TYR A 40 -3.76 2.87 1.82
C TYR A 40 -3.80 4.32 1.32
N LEU A 41 -3.47 5.28 2.18
CA LEU A 41 -3.43 6.68 1.79
C LEU A 41 -2.28 6.98 0.83
N ALA A 42 -1.14 6.33 0.98
CA ALA A 42 -0.05 6.42 0.02
C ALA A 42 -0.46 5.86 -1.35
N GLU A 43 -1.13 4.70 -1.38
CA GLU A 43 -1.71 4.17 -2.62
C GLU A 43 -2.67 5.18 -3.27
N GLN A 44 -3.59 5.74 -2.49
CA GLN A 44 -4.57 6.72 -2.96
C GLN A 44 -3.90 7.96 -3.57
N VAL A 45 -2.91 8.53 -2.89
CA VAL A 45 -2.18 9.72 -3.38
C VAL A 45 -1.55 9.44 -4.75
N TRP A 46 -0.88 8.32 -4.88
CA TRP A 46 -0.22 7.99 -6.14
C TRP A 46 -1.21 7.65 -7.27
N LEU A 47 -2.30 6.95 -6.96
CA LEU A 47 -3.38 6.72 -7.92
C LEU A 47 -4.02 8.03 -8.37
N GLN A 48 -4.22 8.98 -7.46
CA GLN A 48 -4.72 10.32 -7.78
C GLN A 48 -3.74 11.11 -8.66
N ARG A 49 -2.45 11.09 -8.34
CA ARG A 49 -1.40 11.73 -9.16
C ARG A 49 -1.37 11.17 -10.58
N ILE A 50 -1.43 9.85 -10.73
CA ILE A 50 -1.46 9.18 -12.05
C ILE A 50 -2.69 9.61 -12.85
N ALA A 51 -3.83 9.77 -12.20
CA ALA A 51 -5.10 10.14 -12.84
C ALA A 51 -5.28 11.66 -13.05
N GLY A 52 -4.38 12.49 -12.49
CA GLY A 52 -4.53 13.94 -12.53
C GLY A 52 -5.63 14.47 -11.62
N GLU A 53 -6.02 13.72 -10.60
CA GLU A 53 -7.04 14.09 -9.62
C GLU A 53 -6.44 14.94 -8.50
N PRO A 54 -7.26 15.73 -7.75
CA PRO A 54 -6.81 16.38 -6.53
C PRO A 54 -6.29 15.37 -5.51
N VAL A 55 -5.23 15.72 -4.79
CA VAL A 55 -4.51 14.84 -3.87
C VAL A 55 -4.82 15.23 -2.43
N ASP A 56 -5.17 14.23 -1.59
CA ASP A 56 -5.29 14.40 -0.15
C ASP A 56 -3.89 14.40 0.50
N ALA A 57 -3.52 15.52 1.12
CA ALA A 57 -2.23 15.69 1.77
C ALA A 57 -2.13 15.06 3.18
N GLU A 58 -3.24 14.63 3.77
CA GLU A 58 -3.28 14.08 5.13
C GLU A 58 -2.96 12.57 5.16
N VAL A 59 -1.80 12.21 4.63
CA VAL A 59 -1.39 10.80 4.41
C VAL A 59 -1.01 10.03 5.69
N PHE A 60 -0.90 10.71 6.83
CA PHE A 60 -0.61 10.09 8.13
C PHE A 60 -1.79 10.15 9.11
N ARG A 61 -2.92 10.68 8.71
CA ARG A 61 -4.11 10.69 9.55
C ARG A 61 -4.75 9.31 9.59
N THR A 62 -5.00 8.78 10.79
CA THR A 62 -5.73 7.52 10.97
C THR A 62 -7.12 7.61 10.33
N ARG A 63 -7.53 6.58 9.61
CA ARG A 63 -8.81 6.47 8.92
C ARG A 63 -9.67 5.40 9.56
N GLY A 64 -10.98 5.59 9.46
CA GLY A 64 -11.96 4.64 9.94
C GLY A 64 -12.13 3.43 9.02
N ALA A 65 -12.80 2.39 9.53
CA ALA A 65 -13.01 1.14 8.81
C ALA A 65 -13.71 1.33 7.46
N ASP A 66 -14.70 2.21 7.37
CA ASP A 66 -15.44 2.45 6.12
C ASP A 66 -14.56 3.03 5.01
N GLU A 67 -13.66 3.97 5.34
CA GLU A 67 -12.71 4.52 4.37
C GLU A 67 -11.69 3.47 3.93
N LEU A 68 -11.16 2.69 4.88
CA LEU A 68 -10.22 1.62 4.58
C LEU A 68 -10.87 0.53 3.72
N ASP A 69 -12.12 0.17 3.97
CA ASP A 69 -12.88 -0.79 3.16
C ASP A 69 -13.04 -0.32 1.71
N ARG A 70 -13.37 0.97 1.53
CA ARG A 70 -13.49 1.55 0.18
C ARG A 70 -12.17 1.48 -0.59
N MET A 71 -11.07 1.88 0.05
CA MET A 71 -9.74 1.84 -0.57
C MET A 71 -9.29 0.41 -0.86
N MET A 72 -9.50 -0.50 0.08
CA MET A 72 -9.14 -1.92 -0.06
C MET A 72 -9.90 -2.60 -1.22
N SER A 73 -11.10 -2.15 -1.53
CA SER A 73 -11.90 -2.65 -2.65
C SER A 73 -11.56 -1.96 -3.98
N ALA A 74 -11.33 -0.66 -3.96
CA ALA A 74 -11.16 0.14 -5.18
C ALA A 74 -9.73 0.12 -5.73
N HIS A 75 -8.71 0.16 -4.87
CA HIS A 75 -7.32 0.25 -5.31
C HIS A 75 -6.86 -0.94 -6.15
N PRO A 76 -7.16 -2.21 -5.80
CA PRO A 76 -6.75 -3.34 -6.62
C PRO A 76 -7.24 -3.26 -8.07
N VAL A 77 -8.47 -2.82 -8.27
CA VAL A 77 -9.05 -2.64 -9.62
C VAL A 77 -8.22 -1.62 -10.40
N ARG A 78 -7.92 -0.46 -9.79
CA ARG A 78 -7.12 0.60 -10.43
C ARG A 78 -5.70 0.14 -10.72
N PHE A 79 -5.06 -0.61 -9.83
CA PHE A 79 -3.72 -1.16 -10.07
C PHE A 79 -3.70 -2.13 -11.25
N HIS A 80 -4.68 -3.03 -11.34
CA HIS A 80 -4.77 -3.97 -12.47
C HIS A 80 -5.04 -3.26 -13.79
N GLU A 81 -5.86 -2.22 -13.81
CA GLU A 81 -6.07 -1.36 -14.98
C GLU A 81 -4.78 -0.67 -15.42
N LEU A 82 -4.01 -0.13 -14.47
CA LEU A 82 -2.73 0.52 -14.77
C LEU A 82 -1.71 -0.45 -15.34
N ILE A 83 -1.58 -1.65 -14.78
CA ILE A 83 -0.66 -2.68 -15.29
C ILE A 83 -1.04 -3.09 -16.72
N ALA A 84 -2.32 -3.11 -17.05
CA ALA A 84 -2.81 -3.43 -18.40
C ALA A 84 -2.68 -2.25 -19.38
N SER A 85 -2.32 -1.07 -18.92
CA SER A 85 -2.14 0.14 -19.73
C SER A 85 -0.68 0.34 -20.15
N ASP A 86 -0.38 1.47 -20.78
CA ASP A 86 0.99 1.90 -21.08
C ASP A 86 1.70 2.36 -19.78
N ILE A 87 2.43 1.47 -19.13
CA ILE A 87 3.18 1.75 -17.91
C ILE A 87 4.43 2.61 -18.14
N SER A 88 4.86 2.79 -19.40
CA SER A 88 5.96 3.70 -19.77
C SER A 88 5.51 5.16 -19.82
N ARG A 89 4.22 5.42 -19.73
CA ARG A 89 3.65 6.78 -19.76
C ARG A 89 4.19 7.62 -18.62
N VAL A 90 4.67 8.80 -18.93
CA VAL A 90 5.19 9.77 -17.96
C VAL A 90 4.04 10.51 -17.28
N VAL A 91 4.13 10.61 -15.97
CA VAL A 91 3.22 11.36 -15.11
C VAL A 91 3.96 12.53 -14.50
N ALA A 92 3.47 13.74 -14.75
CA ALA A 92 3.93 14.95 -14.06
C ALA A 92 3.14 15.13 -12.76
N TYR A 93 3.83 15.40 -11.67
CA TYR A 93 3.21 15.59 -10.37
C TYR A 93 3.97 16.59 -9.51
N GLN A 94 3.32 17.07 -8.44
CA GLN A 94 3.96 17.89 -7.42
C GLN A 94 4.03 17.14 -6.11
N ARG A 95 5.15 17.31 -5.40
CA ARG A 95 5.25 16.88 -3.99
C ARG A 95 4.51 17.86 -3.10
N PHE A 96 4.28 17.48 -1.84
CA PHE A 96 3.58 18.34 -0.88
C PHE A 96 4.34 19.65 -0.57
N ASN A 97 5.67 19.68 -0.80
CA ASN A 97 6.47 20.90 -0.70
C ASN A 97 6.35 21.83 -1.93
N GLY A 98 5.59 21.44 -2.95
CA GLY A 98 5.37 22.20 -4.18
C GLY A 98 6.37 21.92 -5.30
N ASP A 99 7.41 21.12 -5.08
CA ASP A 99 8.38 20.76 -6.11
C ASP A 99 7.74 19.90 -7.20
N ALA A 100 8.05 20.22 -8.46
CA ALA A 100 7.55 19.49 -9.63
C ALA A 100 8.49 18.36 -10.02
N TYR A 101 7.94 17.19 -10.31
CA TYR A 101 8.66 15.98 -10.72
C TYR A 101 7.90 15.25 -11.82
N GLU A 102 8.62 14.32 -12.46
CA GLU A 102 8.07 13.39 -13.44
C GLU A 102 8.55 11.99 -13.13
N ALA A 103 7.68 10.99 -13.31
CA ALA A 103 8.02 9.57 -13.23
C ALA A 103 7.10 8.79 -14.18
N THR A 104 7.55 7.63 -14.63
CA THR A 104 6.67 6.72 -15.37
C THR A 104 5.68 6.05 -14.43
N VAL A 105 4.57 5.55 -14.97
CA VAL A 105 3.63 4.72 -14.20
C VAL A 105 4.35 3.53 -13.56
N GLU A 106 5.24 2.87 -14.31
CA GLU A 106 6.04 1.75 -13.80
C GLU A 106 6.87 2.15 -12.57
N GLU A 107 7.59 3.27 -12.63
CA GLU A 107 8.40 3.75 -11.49
C GLU A 107 7.53 4.08 -10.26
N ILE A 108 6.35 4.63 -10.47
CA ILE A 108 5.40 4.91 -9.38
C ILE A 108 4.91 3.60 -8.76
N LEU A 109 4.57 2.58 -9.55
CA LEU A 109 4.16 1.28 -9.04
C LEU A 109 5.28 0.59 -8.26
N LEU A 110 6.51 0.63 -8.76
CA LEU A 110 7.69 0.11 -8.05
C LEU A 110 7.93 0.86 -6.74
N HIS A 111 7.76 2.18 -6.74
CA HIS A 111 7.84 2.99 -5.52
C HIS A 111 6.80 2.54 -4.49
N LEU A 112 5.56 2.34 -4.88
CA LEU A 112 4.50 1.89 -3.96
C LEU A 112 4.80 0.53 -3.35
N ILE A 113 5.32 -0.41 -4.13
CA ILE A 113 5.72 -1.74 -3.66
C ILE A 113 6.79 -1.63 -2.56
N THR A 114 7.85 -0.87 -2.83
CA THR A 114 8.97 -0.70 -1.89
C THR A 114 8.57 0.12 -0.67
N HIS A 115 7.77 1.17 -0.84
CA HIS A 115 7.24 2.00 0.22
C HIS A 115 6.33 1.20 1.18
N ALA A 116 5.43 0.39 0.64
CA ALA A 116 4.58 -0.47 1.45
C ALA A 116 5.40 -1.50 2.24
N SER A 117 6.41 -2.12 1.62
CA SER A 117 7.32 -3.05 2.29
C SER A 117 8.06 -2.38 3.45
N HIS A 118 8.56 -1.16 3.24
CA HIS A 118 9.21 -0.37 4.29
C HIS A 118 8.30 -0.15 5.51
N HIS A 119 7.06 0.26 5.30
CA HIS A 119 6.13 0.51 6.40
C HIS A 119 5.64 -0.77 7.08
N ARG A 120 5.42 -1.84 6.34
CA ARG A 120 5.13 -3.15 6.97
C ARG A 120 6.30 -3.62 7.84
N GLY A 121 7.55 -3.36 7.40
CA GLY A 121 8.76 -3.63 8.19
C GLY A 121 8.85 -2.83 9.49
N GLN A 122 8.18 -1.69 9.61
CA GLN A 122 8.07 -0.94 10.86
C GLN A 122 7.07 -1.57 11.83
N MET A 123 6.00 -2.15 11.31
CA MET A 123 4.96 -2.77 12.15
C MET A 123 5.40 -4.09 12.79
N ALA A 124 6.19 -4.90 12.10
CA ALA A 124 6.57 -6.22 12.59
C ALA A 124 7.32 -6.20 13.94
N PRO A 125 8.43 -5.47 14.12
CA PRO A 125 9.11 -5.40 15.40
C PRO A 125 8.28 -4.69 16.47
N TYR A 126 7.46 -3.73 16.10
CA TYR A 126 6.55 -3.06 17.04
C TYR A 126 5.49 -4.02 17.58
N ALA A 127 4.89 -4.86 16.73
CA ALA A 127 3.94 -5.88 17.17
C ALA A 127 4.57 -6.88 18.17
N VAL A 128 5.82 -7.28 17.93
CA VAL A 128 6.57 -8.13 18.87
C VAL A 128 6.74 -7.45 20.23
N LYS A 129 7.06 -6.15 20.26
CA LYS A 129 7.16 -5.38 21.52
C LYS A 129 5.83 -5.32 22.28
N LEU A 130 4.70 -5.40 21.59
CA LEU A 130 3.38 -5.48 22.22
C LEU A 130 3.04 -6.89 22.74
N GLY A 131 3.92 -7.88 22.57
CA GLY A 131 3.70 -9.25 22.93
C GLY A 131 2.89 -10.05 21.92
N LEU A 132 2.72 -9.52 20.70
CA LEU A 132 2.01 -10.17 19.62
C LEU A 132 2.99 -11.00 18.75
N GLN A 133 2.48 -12.04 18.13
CA GLN A 133 3.22 -12.76 17.11
C GLN A 133 3.19 -11.95 15.81
N ALA A 134 4.38 -11.56 15.31
CA ALA A 134 4.48 -10.81 14.07
C ALA A 134 3.91 -11.60 12.88
N LEU A 135 3.17 -10.90 12.03
CA LEU A 135 2.67 -11.46 10.79
C LEU A 135 3.80 -11.56 9.77
N ASN A 136 3.92 -12.70 9.11
CA ASN A 136 4.90 -12.88 8.04
C ASN A 136 4.22 -12.71 6.67
N THR A 137 4.54 -11.60 6.01
CA THR A 137 4.02 -11.27 4.68
C THR A 137 5.12 -11.23 3.61
N ASP A 138 6.20 -11.97 3.81
CA ASP A 138 7.27 -12.08 2.82
C ASP A 138 6.75 -12.65 1.49
N TYR A 139 7.34 -12.19 0.40
CA TYR A 139 6.92 -12.61 -0.94
C TYR A 139 6.95 -14.13 -1.13
N ILE A 140 7.94 -14.81 -0.57
CA ILE A 140 8.04 -16.27 -0.73
C ILE A 140 6.83 -16.99 -0.10
N ASN A 141 6.35 -16.53 1.05
CA ASN A 141 5.15 -17.10 1.68
C ASN A 141 3.90 -16.84 0.86
N TYR A 142 3.80 -15.65 0.28
CA TYR A 142 2.72 -15.33 -0.66
C TYR A 142 2.74 -16.27 -1.86
N SER A 143 3.91 -16.49 -2.47
CA SER A 143 4.05 -17.29 -3.68
C SER A 143 3.77 -18.78 -3.45
N LEU A 144 3.94 -19.26 -2.22
CA LEU A 144 3.72 -20.66 -1.83
C LEU A 144 2.31 -20.96 -1.31
N ARG A 145 1.51 -19.93 -1.04
CA ARG A 145 0.14 -20.15 -0.55
C ARG A 145 -0.69 -20.96 -1.55
N GLY A 146 -1.44 -21.90 -1.06
CA GLY A 146 -2.25 -22.81 -1.89
C GLY A 146 -1.47 -23.93 -2.56
N ARG A 147 -0.17 -24.09 -2.25
CA ARG A 147 0.66 -25.21 -2.72
C ARG A 147 0.88 -26.30 -1.68
N ALA A 148 0.23 -26.17 -0.53
CA ALA A 148 0.29 -27.16 0.54
C ALA A 148 -0.58 -28.37 0.22
#